data_34dc48ec8ec27edf712c66be2f2e574d
#
_entry.id   34dc48ec8ec27edf712c66be2f2e574d
#
_cell.length_a   1.000
_cell.length_b   1.000
_cell.length_c   1.000
_cell.angle_alpha   90.00
_cell.angle_beta   90.00
_cell.angle_gamma   90.00
#
_symmetry.space_group_name_H-M   'P 1'
#
loop_
_entity.id
_entity.type
_entity.pdbx_description
1 polymer ?
#
loop_
_entity_poly.entity_id
_entity_poly.type
_entity_poly.pdbx_seq_one_letter_code
_entity_poly.pdbx_strand_id
1 'polypeptide(L)'
;DWVKMLSRNATTEIDGTFYNPAGLAFLEGNGIHFSLSNIVGIQDKSIQDQSEFFSANGLSDPYQGKIRSYVFPDLHAAYHSDDWTLYLTFMPTGGGGGGEYDNGLPQFDAMILSEIYNAGITPSSYQRDMNFTGVSYNLGAGFGLAYQLNEMVSVAVGYRFTSAIREYSGSVTNMVVGIGEAEISGEDLPD
;
A
#
# COMPACT_ATOMS: atom_id res chain seq x y z
N ASP A 1 12.79 -7.76 11.01
CA ASP A 1 13.17 -9.04 10.39
C ASP A 1 12.18 -9.55 9.35
N TRP A 2 10.92 -9.14 9.38
CA TRP A 2 9.89 -9.47 8.38
C TRP A 2 10.36 -9.27 6.92
N VAL A 3 11.11 -8.21 6.64
CA VAL A 3 11.65 -7.93 5.31
C VAL A 3 12.66 -8.99 4.86
N LYS A 4 13.29 -9.67 5.81
CA LYS A 4 14.31 -10.69 5.55
C LYS A 4 13.77 -12.12 5.61
N MET A 5 12.72 -12.32 6.39
CA MET A 5 12.11 -13.63 6.64
C MET A 5 10.59 -13.53 6.46
N LEU A 6 10.10 -13.97 5.32
CA LEU A 6 8.69 -13.88 4.95
C LEU A 6 7.76 -14.78 5.77
N SER A 7 8.29 -15.75 6.51
CA SER A 7 7.52 -16.66 7.36
C SER A 7 8.01 -16.61 8.79
N ARG A 8 7.15 -16.10 9.69
CA ARG A 8 7.38 -15.97 11.14
C ARG A 8 6.33 -16.75 11.96
N ASN A 9 5.63 -17.68 11.33
CA ASN A 9 4.51 -18.40 11.96
C ASN A 9 4.92 -19.29 13.15
N ALA A 10 6.19 -19.62 13.27
CA ALA A 10 6.72 -20.43 14.37
C ALA A 10 7.64 -19.63 15.30
N THR A 11 7.59 -18.29 15.25
CA THR A 11 8.40 -17.46 16.15
C THR A 11 7.99 -17.65 17.61
N THR A 12 8.97 -17.66 18.50
CA THR A 12 8.81 -17.58 19.96
C THR A 12 9.38 -16.29 20.51
N GLU A 13 9.75 -15.35 19.64
CA GLU A 13 10.27 -14.03 19.98
C GLU A 13 9.13 -13.01 20.11
N ILE A 14 9.46 -11.76 20.46
CA ILE A 14 8.51 -10.68 20.73
C ILE A 14 7.58 -10.35 19.53
N ASP A 15 8.00 -10.57 18.31
CA ASP A 15 7.15 -10.41 17.12
C ASP A 15 6.03 -11.48 17.02
N GLY A 16 6.09 -12.51 17.86
CA GLY A 16 4.99 -13.45 18.11
C GLY A 16 3.68 -12.76 18.47
N THR A 17 3.71 -11.56 19.05
CA THR A 17 2.51 -10.76 19.34
C THR A 17 1.62 -10.58 18.10
N PHE A 18 2.21 -10.62 16.90
CA PHE A 18 1.48 -10.54 15.64
C PHE A 18 1.42 -11.87 14.89
N TYR A 19 2.55 -12.60 14.79
CA TYR A 19 2.68 -13.75 13.89
C TYR A 19 2.32 -15.08 14.55
N ASN A 20 2.65 -15.26 15.84
CA ASN A 20 2.42 -16.49 16.58
C ASN A 20 2.18 -16.20 18.07
N PRO A 21 1.01 -15.70 18.46
CA PRO A 21 0.77 -15.35 19.85
C PRO A 21 0.98 -16.49 20.86
N ALA A 22 0.69 -17.73 20.47
CA ALA A 22 0.94 -18.88 21.34
C ALA A 22 2.43 -19.10 21.61
N GLY A 23 3.30 -18.75 20.65
CA GLY A 23 4.75 -18.82 20.82
C GLY A 23 5.31 -17.90 21.90
N LEU A 24 4.58 -16.84 22.27
CA LEU A 24 4.99 -15.92 23.33
C LEU A 24 5.02 -16.58 24.72
N ALA A 25 4.31 -17.68 24.92
CA ALA A 25 4.39 -18.44 26.16
C ALA A 25 5.76 -19.10 26.37
N PHE A 26 6.61 -19.14 25.36
CA PHE A 26 7.98 -19.64 25.39
C PHE A 26 9.04 -18.52 25.34
N LEU A 27 8.65 -17.25 25.62
CA LEU A 27 9.62 -16.16 25.75
C LEU A 27 10.65 -16.46 26.84
N GLU A 28 11.90 -16.14 26.57
CA GLU A 28 12.97 -16.31 27.54
C GLU A 28 12.99 -15.16 28.56
N GLY A 29 12.88 -15.51 29.83
CA GLY A 29 12.99 -14.57 30.95
C GLY A 29 11.69 -13.81 31.27
N ASN A 30 11.35 -13.81 32.57
CA ASN A 30 10.19 -13.09 33.10
C ASN A 30 10.37 -11.56 33.03
N GLY A 31 9.27 -10.86 32.84
CA GLY A 31 9.23 -9.40 32.85
C GLY A 31 8.68 -8.77 31.59
N ILE A 32 9.04 -7.52 31.37
CA ILE A 32 8.60 -6.72 30.23
C ILE A 32 9.55 -6.93 29.06
N HIS A 33 8.97 -7.34 27.94
CA HIS A 33 9.62 -7.41 26.63
C HIS A 33 9.05 -6.31 25.74
N PHE A 34 9.90 -5.60 25.03
CA PHE A 34 9.49 -4.48 24.20
C PHE A 34 10.32 -4.38 22.93
N SER A 35 9.67 -4.12 21.81
CA SER A 35 10.31 -3.83 20.53
C SER A 35 9.59 -2.68 19.87
N LEU A 36 10.35 -1.69 19.41
CA LEU A 36 9.88 -0.60 18.59
C LEU A 36 10.79 -0.47 17.39
N SER A 37 10.21 -0.51 16.21
CA SER A 37 10.93 -0.27 14.96
C SER A 37 10.15 0.65 14.04
N ASN A 38 10.83 1.16 13.02
CA ASN A 38 10.21 1.94 11.95
C ASN A 38 10.84 1.55 10.62
N ILE A 39 10.01 1.34 9.61
CA ILE A 39 10.46 1.11 8.25
C ILE A 39 10.29 2.40 7.46
N VAL A 40 11.35 2.80 6.76
CA VAL A 40 11.29 3.89 5.79
C VAL A 40 11.30 3.29 4.39
N GLY A 41 10.24 3.52 3.65
CA GLY A 41 10.06 3.08 2.27
C GLY A 41 10.25 4.25 1.30
N ILE A 42 11.26 4.15 0.42
CA ILE A 42 11.49 5.12 -0.65
C ILE A 42 11.57 4.33 -1.95
N GLN A 43 10.65 4.59 -2.86
CA GLN A 43 10.60 3.88 -4.13
C GLN A 43 10.24 4.84 -5.25
N ASP A 44 11.03 4.85 -6.33
CA ASP A 44 10.69 5.49 -7.58
C ASP A 44 10.22 4.41 -8.57
N LYS A 45 9.12 4.68 -9.24
CA LYS A 45 8.50 3.78 -10.22
C LYS A 45 8.47 4.45 -11.58
N SER A 46 8.69 3.66 -12.62
CA SER A 46 8.48 4.04 -13.99
C SER A 46 7.59 2.99 -14.64
N ILE A 47 6.45 3.41 -15.16
CA ILE A 47 5.48 2.55 -15.81
C ILE A 47 5.43 2.95 -17.28
N GLN A 48 5.75 2.04 -18.17
CA GLN A 48 5.68 2.27 -19.60
C GLN A 48 4.70 1.26 -20.21
N ASP A 49 3.70 1.77 -20.90
CA ASP A 49 2.83 0.96 -21.74
C ASP A 49 3.49 0.82 -23.13
N GLN A 50 3.61 -0.41 -23.61
CA GLN A 50 4.24 -0.72 -24.90
C GLN A 50 3.21 -1.11 -25.98
N SER A 51 1.93 -0.89 -25.70
CA SER A 51 0.88 -1.18 -26.68
C SER A 51 0.90 -0.22 -27.86
N GLU A 52 0.49 -0.71 -29.02
CA GLU A 52 0.29 0.13 -30.20
C GLU A 52 -0.76 1.21 -29.96
N PHE A 53 -1.75 0.93 -29.12
CA PHE A 53 -2.80 1.87 -28.75
C PHE A 53 -2.24 3.13 -28.09
N PHE A 54 -1.33 2.99 -27.13
CA PHE A 54 -0.71 4.13 -26.45
C PHE A 54 0.26 4.89 -27.36
N SER A 55 1.10 4.17 -28.10
CA SER A 55 2.06 4.80 -29.02
C SER A 55 1.37 5.53 -30.18
N ALA A 56 0.27 5.00 -30.70
CA ALA A 56 -0.52 5.65 -31.74
C ALA A 56 -1.19 6.96 -31.28
N ASN A 57 -1.43 7.11 -29.96
CA ASN A 57 -1.99 8.32 -29.37
C ASN A 57 -0.91 9.24 -28.74
N GLY A 58 0.38 9.03 -29.04
CA GLY A 58 1.47 9.87 -28.57
C GLY A 58 1.88 9.65 -27.11
N LEU A 59 1.42 8.57 -26.48
CA LEU A 59 1.69 8.22 -25.07
C LEU A 59 2.86 7.23 -24.96
N SER A 60 4.02 7.62 -25.47
CA SER A 60 5.23 6.78 -25.43
C SER A 60 6.12 7.02 -24.22
N ASP A 61 5.92 8.13 -23.52
CA ASP A 61 6.69 8.49 -22.35
C ASP A 61 6.26 7.68 -21.12
N PRO A 62 7.21 7.28 -20.26
CA PRO A 62 6.88 6.53 -19.07
C PRO A 62 6.19 7.40 -18.01
N TYR A 63 5.21 6.82 -17.33
CA TYR A 63 4.57 7.42 -16.15
C TYR A 63 5.49 7.28 -14.96
N GLN A 64 5.87 8.41 -14.37
CA GLN A 64 6.79 8.45 -13.23
C GLN A 64 6.02 8.52 -11.92
N GLY A 65 6.36 7.61 -11.00
CA GLY A 65 5.75 7.55 -9.68
C GLY A 65 6.79 7.63 -8.56
N LYS A 66 6.47 8.37 -7.52
CA LYS A 66 7.28 8.49 -6.30
C LYS A 66 6.47 7.96 -5.12
N ILE A 67 6.95 6.89 -4.49
CA ILE A 67 6.33 6.35 -3.29
C ILE A 67 7.24 6.67 -2.12
N ARG A 68 6.66 7.35 -1.12
CA ARG A 68 7.38 7.80 0.08
C ARG A 68 6.57 7.41 1.31
N SER A 69 7.18 6.60 2.17
CA SER A 69 6.63 6.18 3.46
C SER A 69 7.70 6.36 4.53
N TYR A 70 7.68 7.50 5.20
CA TYR A 70 8.70 7.85 6.20
C TYR A 70 8.39 7.27 7.58
N VAL A 71 7.13 6.99 7.84
CA VAL A 71 6.67 6.51 9.14
C VAL A 71 5.83 5.26 8.94
N PHE A 72 6.43 4.11 9.25
CA PHE A 72 5.80 2.81 9.19
C PHE A 72 6.17 2.05 10.47
N PRO A 73 5.56 2.46 11.61
CA PRO A 73 5.97 2.02 12.94
C PRO A 73 5.53 0.58 13.19
N ASP A 74 6.35 -0.14 13.94
CA ASP A 74 6.08 -1.49 14.37
C ASP A 74 6.40 -1.58 15.87
N LEU A 75 5.37 -1.81 16.69
CA LEU A 75 5.45 -1.86 18.14
C LEU A 75 4.94 -3.21 18.62
N HIS A 76 5.77 -3.88 19.39
CA HIS A 76 5.45 -5.10 20.11
C HIS A 76 5.78 -4.92 21.58
N ALA A 77 4.86 -5.29 22.46
CA ALA A 77 5.07 -5.30 23.89
C ALA A 77 4.48 -6.58 24.49
N ALA A 78 5.17 -7.16 25.45
CA ALA A 78 4.67 -8.30 26.19
C ALA A 78 5.13 -8.23 27.66
N TYR A 79 4.31 -8.76 28.54
CA TYR A 79 4.68 -9.06 29.92
C TYR A 79 4.59 -10.57 30.10
N HIS A 80 5.75 -11.20 30.28
CA HIS A 80 5.87 -12.65 30.49
C HIS A 80 6.09 -12.97 31.96
N SER A 81 5.36 -13.94 32.49
CA SER A 81 5.51 -14.43 33.84
C SER A 81 5.24 -15.94 33.90
N ASP A 82 6.28 -16.71 34.12
CA ASP A 82 6.26 -18.17 34.21
C ASP A 82 5.52 -18.81 33.01
N ASP A 83 4.25 -19.20 33.22
CA ASP A 83 3.47 -19.93 32.19
C ASP A 83 2.59 -19.02 31.35
N TRP A 84 2.51 -17.72 31.57
CA TRP A 84 1.60 -16.86 30.85
C TRP A 84 2.25 -15.57 30.34
N THR A 85 1.71 -15.04 29.22
CA THR A 85 2.19 -13.82 28.60
C THR A 85 1.01 -12.96 28.15
N LEU A 86 0.91 -11.75 28.71
CA LEU A 86 0.06 -10.69 28.13
C LEU A 86 0.82 -10.00 27.02
N TYR A 87 0.14 -9.66 25.93
CA TYR A 87 0.79 -8.99 24.81
C TYR A 87 -0.06 -7.88 24.20
N LEU A 88 0.64 -6.93 23.57
CA LEU A 88 0.11 -5.84 22.77
C LEU A 88 0.94 -5.71 21.50
N THR A 89 0.28 -5.43 20.38
CA THR A 89 0.95 -5.09 19.11
C THR A 89 0.25 -3.92 18.43
N PHE A 90 1.03 -3.08 17.77
CA PHE A 90 0.52 -2.04 16.88
C PHE A 90 1.46 -1.93 15.69
N MET A 91 0.94 -2.14 14.49
CA MET A 91 1.73 -2.06 13.26
C MET A 91 0.85 -1.86 12.03
N PRO A 92 1.40 -1.33 10.95
CA PRO A 92 0.76 -1.43 9.65
C PRO A 92 0.70 -2.89 9.19
N THR A 93 -0.51 -3.37 8.91
CA THR A 93 -0.76 -4.75 8.46
C THR A 93 -0.78 -4.87 6.95
N GLY A 94 -0.68 -3.75 6.24
CA GLY A 94 -0.64 -3.68 4.79
C GLY A 94 -0.70 -2.25 4.28
N GLY A 95 -0.66 -2.11 2.97
CA GLY A 95 -0.60 -0.82 2.28
C GLY A 95 0.84 -0.45 1.89
N GLY A 96 0.97 0.52 0.99
CA GLY A 96 2.25 0.92 0.41
C GLY A 96 2.71 2.33 0.76
N GLY A 97 1.95 3.01 1.60
CA GLY A 97 2.22 4.43 1.88
C GLY A 97 1.57 5.39 0.88
N GLY A 98 2.14 6.56 0.71
CA GLY A 98 1.72 7.57 -0.26
C GLY A 98 2.47 7.44 -1.57
N GLY A 99 1.75 7.50 -2.70
CA GLY A 99 2.30 7.51 -4.05
C GLY A 99 1.83 8.74 -4.82
N GLU A 100 2.77 9.44 -5.45
CA GLU A 100 2.54 10.61 -6.29
C GLU A 100 2.97 10.29 -7.72
N TYR A 101 2.11 10.58 -8.69
CA TYR A 101 2.35 10.38 -10.11
C TYR A 101 2.10 11.71 -10.84
N ASP A 102 3.20 12.37 -11.18
CA ASP A 102 3.19 13.75 -11.72
C ASP A 102 2.56 13.83 -13.13
N ASN A 103 2.53 12.72 -13.86
CA ASN A 103 1.91 12.60 -15.18
C ASN A 103 0.78 11.55 -15.22
N GLY A 104 0.17 11.27 -14.07
CA GLY A 104 -0.95 10.35 -13.91
C GLY A 104 -0.57 8.88 -14.02
N LEU A 105 -1.52 8.07 -14.42
CA LEU A 105 -1.38 6.61 -14.57
C LEU A 105 -1.96 6.17 -15.91
N PRO A 106 -1.38 5.13 -16.56
CA PRO A 106 -1.81 4.70 -17.89
C PRO A 106 -3.29 4.30 -17.95
N GLN A 107 -3.85 3.75 -16.88
CA GLN A 107 -5.26 3.36 -16.87
C GLN A 107 -6.22 4.55 -17.05
N PHE A 108 -5.86 5.74 -16.58
CA PHE A 108 -6.71 6.92 -16.77
C PHE A 108 -6.70 7.38 -18.22
N ASP A 109 -5.54 7.40 -18.88
CA ASP A 109 -5.47 7.69 -20.31
C ASP A 109 -6.21 6.64 -21.13
N ALA A 110 -6.10 5.36 -20.76
CA ALA A 110 -6.84 4.29 -21.41
C ALA A 110 -8.36 4.48 -21.30
N MET A 111 -8.84 4.91 -20.12
CA MET A 111 -10.28 5.20 -19.93
C MET A 111 -10.73 6.37 -20.79
N ILE A 112 -10.02 7.50 -20.75
CA ILE A 112 -10.37 8.69 -21.52
C ILE A 112 -10.36 8.39 -23.02
N LEU A 113 -9.30 7.77 -23.52
CA LEU A 113 -9.20 7.43 -24.93
C LEU A 113 -10.27 6.43 -25.36
N SER A 114 -10.61 5.46 -24.50
CA SER A 114 -11.70 4.51 -24.79
C SER A 114 -13.04 5.21 -24.95
N GLU A 115 -13.36 6.22 -24.14
CA GLU A 115 -14.58 7.00 -24.26
C GLU A 115 -14.58 7.83 -25.56
N ILE A 116 -13.44 8.42 -25.93
CA ILE A 116 -13.29 9.17 -27.19
C ILE A 116 -13.53 8.25 -28.39
N TYR A 117 -12.93 7.05 -28.40
CA TYR A 117 -13.15 6.08 -29.49
C TYR A 117 -14.59 5.54 -29.51
N ASN A 118 -15.21 5.31 -28.33
CA ASN A 118 -16.62 4.90 -28.25
C ASN A 118 -17.58 5.96 -28.78
N ALA A 119 -17.22 7.24 -28.67
CA ALA A 119 -17.95 8.35 -29.29
C ALA A 119 -17.78 8.43 -30.81
N GLY A 120 -17.01 7.51 -31.42
CA GLY A 120 -16.74 7.48 -32.87
C GLY A 120 -15.66 8.45 -33.29
N ILE A 121 -14.88 8.99 -32.38
CA ILE A 121 -13.80 9.94 -32.66
C ILE A 121 -12.48 9.16 -32.70
N THR A 122 -11.72 9.33 -33.79
CA THR A 122 -10.34 8.83 -33.89
C THR A 122 -9.39 10.00 -33.71
N PRO A 123 -8.69 10.12 -32.59
CA PRO A 123 -7.78 11.23 -32.36
C PRO A 123 -6.63 11.23 -33.35
N SER A 124 -6.29 12.41 -33.88
CA SER A 124 -5.04 12.66 -34.64
C SER A 124 -3.91 13.10 -33.66
N SER A 125 -4.27 13.68 -32.53
CA SER A 125 -3.38 13.98 -31.39
C SER A 125 -4.15 13.90 -30.08
N TYR A 126 -3.44 13.62 -28.99
CA TYR A 126 -3.98 13.63 -27.64
C TYR A 126 -2.94 14.21 -26.67
N GLN A 127 -3.33 15.27 -26.00
CA GLN A 127 -2.49 15.94 -25.00
C GLN A 127 -3.32 16.23 -23.74
N ARG A 128 -2.71 16.18 -22.60
CA ARG A 128 -3.34 16.49 -21.31
C ARG A 128 -2.28 16.73 -20.24
N ASP A 129 -2.63 17.48 -19.23
CA ASP A 129 -1.92 17.52 -17.94
C ASP A 129 -2.68 16.67 -16.94
N MET A 130 -2.01 15.71 -16.35
CA MET A 130 -2.63 14.78 -15.39
C MET A 130 -1.73 14.60 -14.18
N ASN A 131 -2.34 14.56 -13.01
CA ASN A 131 -1.67 14.12 -11.79
C ASN A 131 -2.53 13.11 -11.05
N PHE A 132 -1.88 12.31 -10.22
CA PHE A 132 -2.56 11.37 -9.34
C PHE A 132 -1.76 11.20 -8.05
N THR A 133 -2.45 11.28 -6.92
CA THR A 133 -1.90 11.00 -5.59
C THR A 133 -2.77 9.96 -4.90
N GLY A 134 -2.15 8.95 -4.33
CA GLY A 134 -2.84 7.91 -3.60
C GLY A 134 -2.15 7.59 -2.29
N VAL A 135 -2.92 7.46 -1.20
CA VAL A 135 -2.45 7.00 0.11
C VAL A 135 -3.23 5.76 0.49
N SER A 136 -2.52 4.72 0.92
CA SER A 136 -3.13 3.48 1.38
C SER A 136 -2.34 2.89 2.54
N TYR A 137 -3.00 2.81 3.71
CA TYR A 137 -2.48 2.15 4.91
C TYR A 137 -3.54 1.26 5.54
N ASN A 138 -3.14 0.10 6.01
CA ASN A 138 -3.93 -0.72 6.92
C ASN A 138 -3.20 -0.74 8.26
N LEU A 139 -3.77 -0.12 9.29
CA LEU A 139 -3.22 -0.08 10.63
C LEU A 139 -3.88 -1.16 11.49
N GLY A 140 -3.09 -1.97 12.16
CA GLY A 140 -3.55 -3.02 13.05
C GLY A 140 -3.10 -2.78 14.47
N ALA A 141 -4.02 -2.98 15.42
CA ALA A 141 -3.74 -3.07 16.84
C ALA A 141 -4.27 -4.39 17.38
N GLY A 142 -3.49 -5.06 18.20
CA GLY A 142 -3.88 -6.35 18.77
C GLY A 142 -3.43 -6.49 20.21
N PHE A 143 -4.16 -7.28 20.98
CA PHE A 143 -3.81 -7.65 22.35
C PHE A 143 -4.35 -9.04 22.68
N GLY A 144 -3.75 -9.68 23.66
CA GLY A 144 -4.21 -10.99 24.08
C GLY A 144 -3.35 -11.59 25.18
N LEU A 145 -3.62 -12.88 25.42
CA LEU A 145 -2.98 -13.71 26.42
C LEU A 145 -2.52 -15.00 25.77
N ALA A 146 -1.29 -15.40 26.03
CA ALA A 146 -0.76 -16.72 25.77
C ALA A 146 -0.54 -17.48 27.06
N TYR A 147 -0.72 -18.81 27.03
CA TYR A 147 -0.54 -19.68 28.19
C TYR A 147 0.17 -20.97 27.78
N GLN A 148 1.20 -21.32 28.51
CA GLN A 148 1.96 -22.57 28.36
C GLN A 148 1.27 -23.70 29.10
N LEU A 149 0.80 -24.71 28.38
CA LEU A 149 0.18 -25.89 28.98
C LEU A 149 1.22 -26.91 29.46
N ASN A 150 2.33 -27.01 28.77
CA ASN A 150 3.51 -27.82 29.08
C ASN A 150 4.70 -27.39 28.25
N GLU A 151 5.84 -28.05 28.38
CA GLU A 151 7.08 -27.70 27.65
C GLU A 151 6.97 -27.73 26.12
N MET A 152 5.92 -28.34 25.54
CA MET A 152 5.75 -28.50 24.08
C MET A 152 4.50 -27.83 23.56
N VAL A 153 3.54 -27.48 24.40
CA VAL A 153 2.22 -27.03 23.96
C VAL A 153 1.83 -25.75 24.68
N SER A 154 1.45 -24.76 23.91
CA SER A 154 0.88 -23.49 24.36
C SER A 154 -0.39 -23.13 23.58
N VAL A 155 -1.21 -22.28 24.16
CA VAL A 155 -2.42 -21.73 23.55
C VAL A 155 -2.43 -20.23 23.70
N ALA A 156 -3.12 -19.54 22.81
CA ALA A 156 -3.34 -18.10 22.94
C ALA A 156 -4.76 -17.72 22.54
N VAL A 157 -5.24 -16.66 23.16
CA VAL A 157 -6.47 -15.97 22.78
C VAL A 157 -6.16 -14.48 22.68
N GLY A 158 -6.70 -13.84 21.65
CA GLY A 158 -6.48 -12.41 21.44
C GLY A 158 -7.50 -11.81 20.52
N TYR A 159 -7.47 -10.50 20.47
CA TYR A 159 -8.28 -9.69 19.58
C TYR A 159 -7.38 -8.79 18.75
N ARG A 160 -7.71 -8.65 17.47
CA ARG A 160 -7.03 -7.74 16.55
C ARG A 160 -8.06 -6.86 15.86
N PHE A 161 -7.83 -5.58 15.90
CA PHE A 161 -8.55 -4.57 15.15
C PHE A 161 -7.69 -4.10 13.98
N THR A 162 -8.29 -3.95 12.80
CA THR A 162 -7.60 -3.39 11.63
C THR A 162 -8.45 -2.30 11.03
N SER A 163 -7.84 -1.14 10.79
CA SER A 163 -8.43 0.01 10.11
C SER A 163 -7.72 0.25 8.79
N ALA A 164 -8.48 0.42 7.72
CA ALA A 164 -7.97 0.76 6.39
C ALA A 164 -8.20 2.24 6.12
N ILE A 165 -7.11 2.95 5.80
CA ILE A 165 -7.12 4.36 5.39
C ILE A 165 -6.74 4.37 3.91
N ARG A 166 -7.62 4.93 3.07
CA ARG A 166 -7.39 5.08 1.64
C ARG A 166 -7.89 6.43 1.19
N GLU A 167 -6.99 7.19 0.60
CA GLU A 167 -7.28 8.50 0.04
C GLU A 167 -6.70 8.55 -1.37
N TYR A 168 -7.52 8.95 -2.33
CA TYR A 168 -7.11 9.09 -3.72
C TYR A 168 -7.56 10.45 -4.22
N SER A 169 -6.66 11.13 -4.91
CA SER A 169 -6.90 12.43 -5.52
C SER A 169 -6.20 12.47 -6.88
N GLY A 170 -6.82 13.12 -7.83
CA GLY A 170 -6.23 13.32 -9.14
C GLY A 170 -6.95 14.40 -9.91
N SER A 171 -6.28 14.94 -10.91
CA SER A 171 -6.89 15.89 -11.83
C SER A 171 -6.38 15.65 -13.24
N VAL A 172 -7.23 15.99 -14.21
CA VAL A 172 -6.90 16.09 -15.63
C VAL A 172 -7.26 17.49 -16.06
N THR A 173 -6.30 18.21 -16.63
CA THR A 173 -6.46 19.57 -17.12
C THR A 173 -5.80 19.72 -18.47
N ASN A 174 -6.07 20.82 -19.18
CA ASN A 174 -5.47 21.14 -20.48
C ASN A 174 -5.60 19.98 -21.48
N MET A 175 -6.77 19.31 -21.47
CA MET A 175 -7.00 18.21 -22.40
C MET A 175 -7.30 18.76 -23.80
N VAL A 176 -6.52 18.31 -24.79
CA VAL A 176 -6.68 18.67 -26.20
C VAL A 176 -6.72 17.38 -27.03
N VAL A 177 -7.74 17.26 -27.86
CA VAL A 177 -7.93 16.14 -28.77
C VAL A 177 -7.96 16.67 -30.17
N GLY A 178 -6.99 16.32 -30.97
CA GLY A 178 -6.97 16.67 -32.40
C GLY A 178 -7.90 15.75 -33.21
N ILE A 179 -8.71 16.32 -34.08
CA ILE A 179 -9.59 15.60 -35.01
C ILE A 179 -9.32 16.07 -36.44
N GLY A 180 -8.56 15.30 -37.18
CA GLY A 180 -8.10 15.73 -38.53
C GLY A 180 -7.20 16.96 -38.44
N GLU A 181 -7.62 18.08 -39.06
CA GLU A 181 -6.93 19.38 -38.98
C GLU A 181 -7.47 20.29 -37.85
N ALA A 182 -8.49 19.86 -37.12
CA ALA A 182 -9.10 20.62 -36.02
C ALA A 182 -8.66 20.08 -34.65
N GLU A 183 -8.58 20.95 -33.64
CA GLU A 183 -8.36 20.61 -32.26
C GLU A 183 -9.60 20.98 -31.42
N ILE A 184 -10.01 20.10 -30.53
CA ILE A 184 -11.07 20.36 -29.56
C ILE A 184 -10.42 20.38 -28.18
N SER A 185 -10.58 21.47 -27.43
CA SER A 185 -10.15 21.58 -26.04
C SER A 185 -11.25 21.12 -25.09
N GLY A 186 -10.89 20.76 -23.85
CA GLY A 186 -11.85 20.37 -22.83
C GLY A 186 -12.84 21.48 -22.45
N GLU A 187 -12.56 22.74 -22.83
CA GLU A 187 -13.46 23.88 -22.65
C GLU A 187 -14.60 23.89 -23.70
N ASP A 188 -14.42 23.19 -24.81
CA ASP A 188 -15.39 23.12 -25.91
C ASP A 188 -16.36 21.93 -25.78
N LEU A 189 -16.22 21.09 -24.76
CA LEU A 189 -17.09 19.95 -24.52
C LEU A 189 -18.37 20.40 -23.81
N PRO A 190 -19.57 19.98 -24.30
CA PRO A 190 -20.82 20.29 -23.62
C PRO A 190 -20.86 19.57 -22.24
N ASP A 191 -21.44 20.24 -21.24
CA ASP A 191 -21.68 19.74 -19.87
C ASP A 191 -22.54 18.44 -19.85
#